data_5960406d3c5e3b24a6889dd115726ad7
#
_entry.id   5960406d3c5e3b24a6889dd115726ad7
#
_cell.length_a   1.000
_cell.length_b   1.000
_cell.length_c   1.000
_cell.angle_alpha   90.00
_cell.angle_beta   90.00
_cell.angle_gamma   90.00
#
_symmetry.space_group_name_H-M   'P 1'
#
loop_
_entity.id
_entity.type
_entity.pdbx_description
1 polymer ?
#
loop_
_entity_poly.entity_id
_entity_poly.type
_entity_poly.pdbx_seq_one_letter_code
_entity_poly.pdbx_strand_id
1 'polypeptide(L)'
;MRPGEASDPHASESGFTSIALLVAMFVIALGLSVAGPTWHEQNRRTQERELMRIGVLYAHALADFRESAPGSLKTYPKSLDELVRDTRFLGVRRHLRRLYPDPLDPARPWGVVRDIDGYIVGVYSQSSERPLATGAIDLGDIVLPPARRYSDWQFSPPTQQ
;
A
#
# COMPACT_ATOMS: atom_id res chain seq x y z
N MET A 1 69.37 -29.42 -42.52
CA MET A 1 68.12 -29.91 -41.91
C MET A 1 67.73 -28.89 -40.90
N ARG A 2 66.71 -28.09 -41.20
CA ARG A 2 65.99 -27.12 -40.24
C ARG A 2 64.72 -27.81 -39.76
N PRO A 3 64.52 -27.86 -38.45
CA PRO A 3 63.22 -28.31 -37.92
C PRO A 3 62.15 -27.19 -38.12
N GLY A 4 60.95 -27.56 -38.58
CA GLY A 4 59.88 -26.70 -38.86
C GLY A 4 59.21 -26.13 -37.56
N GLU A 5 58.85 -24.87 -37.66
CA GLU A 5 58.12 -24.11 -36.66
C GLU A 5 56.64 -24.55 -36.70
N ALA A 6 56.23 -25.27 -35.68
CA ALA A 6 54.84 -25.62 -35.50
C ALA A 6 54.10 -24.36 -34.98
N SER A 7 53.30 -23.76 -35.84
CA SER A 7 52.39 -22.66 -35.45
C SER A 7 51.26 -23.25 -34.61
N ASP A 8 51.16 -22.88 -33.36
CA ASP A 8 50.05 -23.20 -32.45
C ASP A 8 48.75 -22.45 -32.87
N PRO A 9 47.68 -23.15 -33.26
CA PRO A 9 46.42 -22.52 -33.69
C PRO A 9 45.52 -22.11 -32.54
N HIS A 10 45.95 -22.20 -31.28
CA HIS A 10 45.05 -22.01 -30.15
C HIS A 10 44.98 -20.57 -29.58
N ALA A 11 45.69 -19.59 -30.15
CA ALA A 11 45.74 -18.24 -29.61
C ALA A 11 44.51 -17.32 -30.00
N SER A 12 43.72 -17.71 -31.01
CA SER A 12 42.63 -16.87 -31.50
C SER A 12 41.23 -17.17 -30.93
N GLU A 13 41.05 -18.35 -30.33
CA GLU A 13 39.72 -18.73 -29.77
C GLU A 13 39.45 -18.13 -28.39
N SER A 14 40.46 -17.85 -27.58
CA SER A 14 40.29 -17.28 -26.24
C SER A 14 39.82 -15.82 -26.27
N GLY A 15 40.18 -15.06 -27.30
CA GLY A 15 39.75 -13.66 -27.45
C GLY A 15 38.24 -13.53 -27.81
N PHE A 16 37.78 -14.42 -28.68
CA PHE A 16 36.36 -14.38 -29.11
C PHE A 16 35.39 -14.75 -27.98
N THR A 17 35.71 -15.78 -27.19
CA THR A 17 34.91 -16.19 -26.03
C THR A 17 34.82 -15.11 -24.96
N SER A 18 35.93 -14.39 -24.70
CA SER A 18 35.93 -13.27 -23.74
C SER A 18 35.08 -12.10 -24.18
N ILE A 19 35.12 -11.75 -25.48
CA ILE A 19 34.27 -10.68 -26.04
C ILE A 19 32.81 -11.08 -26.01
N ALA A 20 32.49 -12.32 -26.38
CA ALA A 20 31.11 -12.84 -26.35
C ALA A 20 30.57 -12.83 -24.93
N LEU A 21 31.35 -13.18 -23.91
CA LEU A 21 30.96 -13.12 -22.51
C LEU A 21 30.70 -11.68 -22.05
N LEU A 22 31.55 -10.74 -22.42
CA LEU A 22 31.37 -9.32 -22.08
C LEU A 22 30.11 -8.74 -22.72
N VAL A 23 29.85 -9.07 -23.98
CA VAL A 23 28.64 -8.64 -24.67
C VAL A 23 27.40 -9.25 -24.01
N ALA A 24 27.43 -10.53 -23.66
CA ALA A 24 26.33 -11.18 -22.94
C ALA A 24 26.07 -10.53 -21.56
N MET A 25 27.10 -10.25 -20.78
CA MET A 25 26.96 -9.55 -19.51
C MET A 25 26.41 -8.12 -19.69
N PHE A 26 26.86 -7.42 -20.72
CA PHE A 26 26.35 -6.08 -21.05
C PHE A 26 24.86 -6.09 -21.41
N VAL A 27 24.43 -7.06 -22.23
CA VAL A 27 23.00 -7.22 -22.59
C VAL A 27 22.15 -7.55 -21.38
N ILE A 28 22.65 -8.44 -20.49
CA ILE A 28 21.96 -8.77 -19.23
C ILE A 28 21.86 -7.54 -18.33
N ALA A 29 22.94 -6.76 -18.19
CA ALA A 29 22.96 -5.55 -17.38
C ALA A 29 21.99 -4.50 -17.92
N LEU A 30 21.90 -4.32 -19.23
CA LEU A 30 20.91 -3.44 -19.87
C LEU A 30 19.47 -3.93 -19.59
N GLY A 31 19.22 -5.23 -19.69
CA GLY A 31 17.90 -5.83 -19.40
C GLY A 31 17.45 -5.60 -17.96
N LEU A 32 18.35 -5.78 -17.00
CA LEU A 32 18.09 -5.54 -15.58
C LEU A 32 17.86 -4.05 -15.25
N SER A 33 18.52 -3.16 -15.98
CA SER A 33 18.39 -1.70 -15.78
C SER A 33 16.99 -1.17 -16.09
N VAL A 34 16.28 -1.80 -17.02
CA VAL A 34 14.91 -1.39 -17.43
C VAL A 34 13.83 -2.04 -16.55
N ALA A 35 14.09 -3.20 -15.97
CA ALA A 35 13.10 -3.94 -15.19
C ALA A 35 12.82 -3.33 -13.79
N GLY A 36 13.85 -2.74 -13.16
CA GLY A 36 13.75 -2.24 -11.78
C GLY A 36 12.69 -1.17 -11.53
N PRO A 37 12.63 -0.08 -12.30
CA PRO A 37 11.68 1.02 -12.07
C PRO A 37 10.21 0.61 -12.19
N THR A 38 9.89 -0.32 -13.09
CA THR A 38 8.53 -0.78 -13.36
C THR A 38 7.92 -1.51 -12.16
N TRP A 39 8.73 -2.28 -11.44
CA TRP A 39 8.28 -3.03 -10.26
C TRP A 39 7.93 -2.11 -9.08
N HIS A 40 8.73 -1.07 -8.86
CA HIS A 40 8.47 -0.10 -7.80
C HIS A 40 7.17 0.66 -8.03
N GLU A 41 6.92 1.10 -9.26
CA GLU A 41 5.71 1.84 -9.58
C GLU A 41 4.45 0.97 -9.50
N GLN A 42 4.53 -0.28 -9.99
CA GLN A 42 3.43 -1.24 -9.87
C GLN A 42 3.11 -1.56 -8.40
N ASN A 43 4.14 -1.75 -7.56
CA ASN A 43 3.94 -2.00 -6.14
C ASN A 43 3.25 -0.81 -5.45
N ARG A 44 3.69 0.42 -5.73
CA ARG A 44 3.06 1.64 -5.19
C ARG A 44 1.60 1.78 -5.60
N ARG A 45 1.27 1.50 -6.86
CA ARG A 45 -0.13 1.49 -7.34
C ARG A 45 -0.97 0.44 -6.62
N THR A 46 -0.40 -0.73 -6.35
CA THR A 46 -1.09 -1.78 -5.61
C THR A 46 -1.31 -1.38 -4.14
N GLN A 47 -0.31 -0.80 -3.50
CA GLN A 47 -0.41 -0.30 -2.13
C GLN A 47 -1.44 0.83 -2.00
N GLU A 48 -1.49 1.77 -2.96
CA GLU A 48 -2.47 2.86 -2.97
C GLU A 48 -3.91 2.33 -3.12
N ARG A 49 -4.13 1.35 -4.02
CA ARG A 49 -5.45 0.71 -4.15
C ARG A 49 -5.86 -0.03 -2.88
N GLU A 50 -4.91 -0.72 -2.26
CA GLU A 50 -5.16 -1.44 -1.01
C GLU A 50 -5.42 -0.47 0.15
N LEU A 51 -4.73 0.70 0.20
CA LEU A 51 -5.00 1.77 1.15
C LEU A 51 -6.46 2.24 1.04
N MET A 52 -6.91 2.54 -0.17
CA MET A 52 -8.29 2.97 -0.42
C MET A 52 -9.28 1.90 -0.01
N ARG A 53 -9.04 0.64 -0.38
CA ARG A 53 -9.89 -0.50 -0.02
C ARG A 53 -10.02 -0.67 1.50
N ILE A 54 -8.89 -0.61 2.23
CA ILE A 54 -8.88 -0.76 3.69
C ILE A 54 -9.48 0.47 4.36
N GLY A 55 -9.18 1.67 3.87
CA GLY A 55 -9.76 2.91 4.37
C GLY A 55 -11.29 2.92 4.30
N VAL A 56 -11.86 2.50 3.17
CA VAL A 56 -13.31 2.32 3.01
C VAL A 56 -13.87 1.28 3.98
N LEU A 57 -13.17 0.15 4.18
CA LEU A 57 -13.60 -0.85 5.17
C LEU A 57 -13.68 -0.27 6.58
N TYR A 58 -12.71 0.56 6.98
CA TYR A 58 -12.75 1.23 8.28
C TYR A 58 -13.90 2.24 8.37
N ALA A 59 -14.12 3.04 7.33
CA ALA A 59 -15.21 4.01 7.30
C ALA A 59 -16.58 3.33 7.44
N HIS A 60 -16.81 2.23 6.72
CA HIS A 60 -18.04 1.44 6.86
C HIS A 60 -18.16 0.79 8.24
N ALA A 61 -17.07 0.26 8.78
CA ALA A 61 -17.09 -0.32 10.11
C ALA A 61 -17.42 0.72 11.20
N LEU A 62 -16.95 1.96 11.04
CA LEU A 62 -17.32 3.08 11.92
C LEU A 62 -18.79 3.44 11.79
N ALA A 63 -19.34 3.44 10.56
CA ALA A 63 -20.77 3.65 10.31
C ALA A 63 -21.60 2.55 10.98
N ASP A 64 -21.26 1.28 10.75
CA ASP A 64 -21.95 0.13 11.33
C ASP A 64 -21.90 0.14 12.87
N PHE A 65 -20.75 0.49 13.44
CA PHE A 65 -20.59 0.61 14.89
C PHE A 65 -21.57 1.63 15.47
N ARG A 66 -21.66 2.80 14.84
CA ARG A 66 -22.59 3.87 15.24
C ARG A 66 -24.06 3.47 15.07
N GLU A 67 -24.40 2.92 13.91
CA GLU A 67 -25.78 2.51 13.61
C GLU A 67 -26.27 1.38 14.53
N SER A 68 -25.39 0.50 14.91
CA SER A 68 -25.68 -0.66 15.77
C SER A 68 -25.77 -0.30 17.25
N ALA A 69 -25.51 0.95 17.64
CA ALA A 69 -25.51 1.31 19.07
C ALA A 69 -26.85 0.95 19.73
N PRO A 70 -26.84 0.23 20.88
CA PRO A 70 -28.06 -0.05 21.62
C PRO A 70 -28.62 1.25 22.20
N GLY A 71 -29.91 1.49 21.98
CA GLY A 71 -30.59 2.68 22.45
C GLY A 71 -30.55 3.88 21.48
N SER A 72 -30.90 5.07 21.95
CA SER A 72 -31.01 6.28 21.14
C SER A 72 -29.69 7.03 20.93
N LEU A 73 -28.67 6.77 21.74
CA LEU A 73 -27.37 7.45 21.64
C LEU A 73 -26.46 6.73 20.68
N LYS A 74 -26.40 7.20 19.46
CA LYS A 74 -25.52 6.67 18.41
C LYS A 74 -24.12 7.30 18.55
N THR A 75 -23.20 6.60 19.18
CA THR A 75 -21.81 7.04 19.39
C THR A 75 -20.83 6.26 18.54
N TYR A 76 -19.71 6.90 18.18
CA TYR A 76 -18.56 6.25 17.55
C TYR A 76 -17.68 5.55 18.60
N PRO A 77 -16.74 4.68 18.19
CA PRO A 77 -15.82 4.01 19.11
C PRO A 77 -14.75 4.97 19.63
N LYS A 78 -14.19 4.69 20.81
CA LYS A 78 -13.02 5.40 21.35
C LYS A 78 -11.71 4.75 20.97
N SER A 79 -11.75 3.48 20.59
CA SER A 79 -10.60 2.69 20.13
C SER A 79 -10.97 1.90 18.88
N LEU A 80 -10.00 1.68 17.96
CA LEU A 80 -10.20 0.81 16.80
C LEU A 80 -10.43 -0.65 17.19
N ASP A 81 -9.97 -1.08 18.37
CA ASP A 81 -10.20 -2.43 18.89
C ASP A 81 -11.68 -2.73 19.12
N GLU A 82 -12.48 -1.69 19.43
CA GLU A 82 -13.92 -1.82 19.59
C GLU A 82 -14.63 -2.24 18.29
N LEU A 83 -14.04 -1.95 17.12
CA LEU A 83 -14.55 -2.42 15.84
C LEU A 83 -14.40 -3.93 15.66
N VAL A 84 -13.40 -4.54 16.29
CA VAL A 84 -13.16 -5.99 16.25
C VAL A 84 -13.95 -6.69 17.36
N ARG A 85 -14.16 -6.00 18.47
CA ARG A 85 -14.87 -6.55 19.64
C ARG A 85 -15.72 -5.45 20.29
N ASP A 86 -16.95 -5.36 19.85
CA ASP A 86 -17.92 -4.42 20.44
C ASP A 86 -18.43 -4.99 21.79
N THR A 87 -18.05 -4.32 22.87
CA THR A 87 -18.41 -4.72 24.24
C THR A 87 -19.77 -4.19 24.70
N ARG A 88 -20.45 -3.41 23.88
CA ARG A 88 -21.80 -2.86 24.21
C ARG A 88 -22.89 -3.92 24.14
N PHE A 89 -22.60 -5.08 23.57
CA PHE A 89 -23.51 -6.21 23.44
C PHE A 89 -23.14 -7.36 24.36
N LEU A 90 -24.13 -8.12 24.83
CA LEU A 90 -23.91 -9.33 25.65
C LEU A 90 -23.21 -10.44 24.86
N GLY A 91 -23.27 -10.42 23.52
CA GLY A 91 -22.57 -11.33 22.63
C GLY A 91 -21.40 -10.65 21.93
N VAL A 92 -20.51 -11.42 21.30
CA VAL A 92 -19.41 -10.88 20.50
C VAL A 92 -19.94 -10.36 19.18
N ARG A 93 -20.04 -9.03 19.05
CA ARG A 93 -20.32 -8.35 17.79
C ARG A 93 -19.02 -7.81 17.20
N ARG A 94 -18.86 -7.94 15.89
CA ARG A 94 -17.67 -7.50 15.17
C ARG A 94 -18.10 -6.71 13.95
N HIS A 95 -17.53 -5.52 13.79
CA HIS A 95 -17.72 -4.64 12.62
C HIS A 95 -16.55 -4.80 11.64
N LEU A 96 -15.39 -5.24 12.16
CA LEU A 96 -14.23 -5.70 11.38
C LEU A 96 -13.84 -7.11 11.80
N ARG A 97 -13.35 -7.90 10.86
CA ARG A 97 -12.81 -9.25 11.15
C ARG A 97 -11.51 -9.18 11.96
N ARG A 98 -10.68 -8.17 11.70
CA ARG A 98 -9.41 -7.88 12.36
C ARG A 98 -9.03 -6.42 12.11
N LEU A 99 -8.09 -5.89 12.85
CA LEU A 99 -7.42 -4.65 12.48
C LEU A 99 -6.48 -4.90 11.30
N TYR A 100 -6.62 -4.10 10.26
CA TYR A 100 -5.78 -4.19 9.08
C TYR A 100 -4.63 -3.19 9.24
N PRO A 101 -3.37 -3.58 8.96
CA PRO A 101 -2.25 -2.65 8.96
C PRO A 101 -2.37 -1.64 7.82
N ASP A 102 -1.67 -0.51 7.95
CA ASP A 102 -1.53 0.45 6.87
C ASP A 102 -0.67 -0.16 5.74
N PRO A 103 -1.17 -0.29 4.50
CA PRO A 103 -0.40 -0.87 3.40
C PRO A 103 0.84 -0.06 3.01
N LEU A 104 0.86 1.24 3.30
CA LEU A 104 1.99 2.12 2.99
C LEU A 104 3.07 2.08 4.07
N ASP A 105 2.67 1.88 5.34
CA ASP A 105 3.58 1.77 6.47
C ASP A 105 3.04 0.77 7.50
N PRO A 106 3.24 -0.54 7.28
CA PRO A 106 2.73 -1.58 8.19
C PRO A 106 3.30 -1.52 9.61
N ALA A 107 4.41 -0.80 9.81
CA ALA A 107 5.04 -0.64 11.11
C ALA A 107 4.34 0.41 11.99
N ARG A 108 3.58 1.31 11.39
CA ARG A 108 2.81 2.33 12.11
C ARG A 108 1.32 1.97 12.15
N PRO A 109 0.65 2.29 13.26
CA PRO A 109 -0.80 2.17 13.33
C PRO A 109 -1.46 3.20 12.39
N TRP A 110 -2.72 2.99 12.06
CA TRP A 110 -3.53 4.02 11.43
C TRP A 110 -3.61 5.27 12.30
N GLY A 111 -3.53 6.45 11.67
CA GLY A 111 -3.92 7.70 12.31
C GLY A 111 -5.43 7.73 12.50
N VAL A 112 -5.90 8.35 13.57
CA VAL A 112 -7.33 8.45 13.87
C VAL A 112 -7.76 9.92 13.89
N VAL A 113 -8.88 10.19 13.24
CA VAL A 113 -9.58 11.48 13.34
C VAL A 113 -10.55 11.38 14.50
N ARG A 114 -10.46 12.31 15.45
CA ARG A 114 -11.34 12.33 16.62
C ARG A 114 -12.27 13.55 16.59
N ASP A 115 -13.46 13.36 17.09
CA ASP A 115 -14.37 14.48 17.39
C ASP A 115 -14.02 15.18 18.71
N ILE A 116 -14.83 16.20 19.08
CA ILE A 116 -14.63 16.99 20.30
C ILE A 116 -14.75 16.15 21.58
N ASP A 117 -15.51 15.06 21.53
CA ASP A 117 -15.75 14.15 22.66
C ASP A 117 -14.72 13.01 22.72
N GLY A 118 -13.77 12.99 21.77
CA GLY A 118 -12.69 12.01 21.69
C GLY A 118 -13.05 10.71 21.01
N TYR A 119 -14.23 10.62 20.36
CA TYR A 119 -14.64 9.47 19.56
C TYR A 119 -13.93 9.46 18.20
N ILE A 120 -13.67 8.26 17.67
CA ILE A 120 -13.01 8.10 16.38
C ILE A 120 -14.07 8.21 15.27
N VAL A 121 -13.96 9.29 14.48
CA VAL A 121 -14.86 9.59 13.36
C VAL A 121 -14.24 9.32 12.00
N GLY A 122 -13.00 8.89 11.96
CA GLY A 122 -12.32 8.55 10.71
C GLY A 122 -10.92 8.00 10.97
N VAL A 123 -10.32 7.45 9.91
CA VAL A 123 -8.93 6.98 9.92
C VAL A 123 -8.16 7.56 8.74
N TYR A 124 -6.84 7.63 8.85
CA TYR A 124 -5.95 8.06 7.78
C TYR A 124 -4.59 7.34 7.85
N SER A 125 -3.89 7.24 6.72
CA SER A 125 -2.52 6.75 6.69
C SER A 125 -1.57 7.79 7.29
N GLN A 126 -0.61 7.36 8.09
CA GLN A 126 0.44 8.26 8.61
C GLN A 126 1.59 8.47 7.61
N SER A 127 1.50 7.93 6.39
CA SER A 127 2.51 8.13 5.36
C SER A 127 2.54 9.57 4.86
N SER A 128 3.73 10.17 4.88
CA SER A 128 3.98 11.50 4.34
C SER A 128 4.28 11.50 2.83
N GLU A 129 4.27 10.33 2.19
CA GLU A 129 4.52 10.23 0.76
C GLU A 129 3.41 10.88 -0.06
N ARG A 130 3.77 11.26 -1.29
CA ARG A 130 2.83 11.86 -2.22
C ARG A 130 1.98 10.80 -2.90
N PRO A 131 0.65 10.95 -2.95
CA PRO A 131 -0.23 10.07 -3.72
C PRO A 131 0.12 10.04 -5.20
N LEU A 132 -0.09 8.90 -5.84
CA LEU A 132 0.02 8.76 -7.29
C LEU A 132 -1.17 9.41 -7.99
N ALA A 133 -2.35 9.31 -7.39
CA ALA A 133 -3.55 9.98 -7.87
C ALA A 133 -3.45 11.49 -7.61
N THR A 134 -3.65 12.28 -8.66
CA THR A 134 -3.55 13.75 -8.61
C THR A 134 -4.90 14.46 -8.53
N GLY A 135 -5.99 13.74 -8.82
CA GLY A 135 -7.37 14.23 -8.79
C GLY A 135 -8.16 13.76 -7.58
N ALA A 136 -9.42 14.17 -7.51
CA ALA A 136 -10.37 13.59 -6.58
C ALA A 136 -10.65 12.13 -6.96
N ILE A 137 -10.80 11.26 -5.96
CA ILE A 137 -11.09 9.84 -6.14
C ILE A 137 -12.47 9.57 -5.60
N ASP A 138 -13.34 9.08 -6.47
CA ASP A 138 -14.67 8.62 -6.11
C ASP A 138 -14.61 7.13 -5.76
N LEU A 139 -14.95 6.79 -4.52
CA LEU A 139 -14.99 5.42 -4.00
C LEU A 139 -16.45 4.95 -3.76
N GLY A 140 -17.39 5.64 -4.40
CA GLY A 140 -18.82 5.40 -4.29
C GLY A 140 -19.48 6.33 -3.27
N ASP A 141 -19.53 5.96 -2.03
CA ASP A 141 -20.09 6.73 -0.93
C ASP A 141 -19.08 7.65 -0.20
N ILE A 142 -17.80 7.52 -0.56
CA ILE A 142 -16.69 8.32 -0.02
C ILE A 142 -15.94 8.96 -1.18
N VAL A 143 -15.77 10.29 -1.13
CA VAL A 143 -14.96 11.03 -2.09
C VAL A 143 -13.72 11.56 -1.39
N LEU A 144 -12.55 11.14 -1.86
CA LEU A 144 -11.28 11.64 -1.40
C LEU A 144 -10.89 12.87 -2.23
N PRO A 145 -10.60 14.02 -1.60
CA PRO A 145 -10.15 15.21 -2.31
C PRO A 145 -8.72 15.03 -2.85
N PRO A 146 -8.27 15.84 -3.82
CA PRO A 146 -6.88 15.91 -4.19
C PRO A 146 -6.02 16.24 -2.97
N ALA A 147 -4.91 15.49 -2.77
CA ALA A 147 -4.07 15.61 -1.60
C ALA A 147 -2.58 15.71 -1.97
N ARG A 148 -1.79 16.31 -1.08
CA ARG A 148 -0.34 16.39 -1.24
C ARG A 148 0.38 15.22 -0.59
N ARG A 149 -0.25 14.59 0.40
CA ARG A 149 0.27 13.45 1.17
C ARG A 149 -0.85 12.44 1.40
N TYR A 150 -0.49 11.18 1.57
CA TYR A 150 -1.48 10.16 1.95
C TYR A 150 -2.13 10.46 3.30
N SER A 151 -1.42 11.11 4.22
CA SER A 151 -1.97 11.55 5.51
C SER A 151 -3.10 12.60 5.41
N ASP A 152 -3.27 13.24 4.25
CA ASP A 152 -4.35 14.19 4.03
C ASP A 152 -5.67 13.48 3.65
N TRP A 153 -5.61 12.19 3.25
CA TRP A 153 -6.79 11.39 2.93
C TRP A 153 -7.41 10.82 4.20
N GLN A 154 -8.55 11.36 4.55
CA GLN A 154 -9.33 10.92 5.70
C GLN A 154 -10.49 10.05 5.25
N PHE A 155 -10.54 8.82 5.76
CA PHE A 155 -11.62 7.87 5.51
C PHE A 155 -12.62 7.97 6.66
N SER A 156 -13.67 8.73 6.44
CA SER A 156 -14.76 8.92 7.41
C SER A 156 -16.03 8.26 6.90
N PRO A 157 -16.94 7.84 7.80
CA PRO A 157 -18.25 7.34 7.39
C PRO A 157 -18.95 8.31 6.43
N PRO A 158 -19.69 7.79 5.43
CA PRO A 158 -20.46 8.63 4.54
C PRO A 158 -21.45 9.45 5.35
N THR A 159 -21.56 10.74 5.04
CA THR A 159 -22.57 11.61 5.66
C THR A 159 -23.93 11.15 5.17
N GLN A 160 -24.75 10.61 6.06
CA GLN A 160 -26.15 10.33 5.74
C GLN A 160 -26.84 11.67 5.50
N GLN A 161 -27.27 11.89 4.26
CA GLN A 161 -28.18 12.99 3.90
C GLN A 161 -29.59 12.65 4.31
#